data_0583635d363d663cfa5539f6fef72f3d
#
_entry.id   0583635d363d663cfa5539f6fef72f3d
#
_cell.length_a   1.000
_cell.length_b   1.000
_cell.length_c   1.000
_cell.angle_alpha   90.00
_cell.angle_beta   90.00
_cell.angle_gamma   90.00
#
_symmetry.space_group_name_H-M   'P 1'
#
loop_
_entity.id
_entity.type
_entity.pdbx_description
1 polymer ?
#
loop_
_entity_poly.entity_id
_entity_poly.type
_entity_poly.pdbx_seq_one_letter_code
_entity_poly.pdbx_strand_id
1 'polypeptide(L)'
;EDGRHNRVISADTRLVFNKLYYFQGQLGASFTKDDRSDKFRSDPLWELEVDRTGRAFGFNYKLTAIGNDFETWSGFVNRTGIATARAFNRYAVYGSRGALVEQASVFGGISRIFSYRDIGGRALEGGQELNLSLRLRGGWNISSRGELAFVRFDPAAYAGYQVAGAGAPQPFPLASGI
;
A
#
# COMPACT_ATOMS: atom_id res chain seq x y z
N GLU A 1 -10.58 39.33 3.81
CA GLU A 1 -9.96 38.22 3.06
C GLU A 1 -9.84 37.04 4.01
N ASP A 2 -10.48 35.94 3.67
CA ASP A 2 -10.39 34.69 4.42
C ASP A 2 -8.94 34.26 4.49
N GLY A 3 -8.33 34.25 5.68
CA GLY A 3 -6.93 33.86 5.88
C GLY A 3 -6.67 32.36 5.66
N ARG A 4 -7.69 31.58 5.25
CA ARG A 4 -7.59 30.15 4.96
C ARG A 4 -6.82 29.90 3.65
N HIS A 5 -5.88 29.01 3.72
CA HIS A 5 -5.20 28.53 2.50
C HIS A 5 -4.65 27.12 2.72
N ASN A 6 -4.60 26.40 1.61
CA ASN A 6 -3.90 25.13 1.51
C ASN A 6 -2.97 25.19 0.29
N ARG A 7 -1.72 24.84 0.49
CA ARG A 7 -0.71 24.77 -0.57
C ARG A 7 -0.06 23.39 -0.49
N VAL A 8 0.12 22.77 -1.64
CA VAL A 8 0.86 21.52 -1.77
C VAL A 8 1.99 21.76 -2.75
N ILE A 9 3.19 21.38 -2.33
CA ILE A 9 4.40 21.43 -3.17
C ILE A 9 4.91 20.00 -3.27
N SER A 10 5.24 19.57 -4.47
CA SER A 10 5.81 18.24 -4.69
C SER A 10 6.87 18.29 -5.79
N ALA A 11 7.80 17.34 -5.70
CA ALA A 11 8.76 17.03 -6.75
C ALA A 11 8.82 15.51 -6.91
N ASP A 12 8.95 15.07 -8.13
CA ASP A 12 9.09 13.66 -8.48
C ASP A 12 10.25 13.44 -9.44
N THR A 13 10.75 12.22 -9.45
CA THR A 13 11.77 11.77 -10.37
C THR A 13 11.51 10.35 -10.81
N ARG A 14 11.86 10.05 -12.04
CA ARG A 14 11.83 8.70 -12.58
C ARG A 14 13.09 8.44 -13.39
N LEU A 15 13.86 7.46 -12.97
CA LEU A 15 15.10 7.04 -13.62
C LEU A 15 14.91 5.64 -14.20
N VAL A 16 15.20 5.49 -15.48
CA VAL A 16 15.18 4.19 -16.17
C VAL A 16 16.60 3.80 -16.51
N PHE A 17 17.00 2.61 -16.10
CA PHE A 17 18.34 2.12 -16.34
C PHE A 17 18.33 0.65 -16.82
N ASN A 18 19.32 0.34 -17.62
CA ASN A 18 19.48 -0.97 -18.22
C ASN A 18 18.20 -1.54 -18.88
N LYS A 19 17.31 -0.68 -19.41
CA LYS A 19 16.03 -0.99 -20.09
C LYS A 19 15.03 -1.85 -19.26
N LEU A 20 15.43 -2.37 -18.12
CA LEU A 20 14.64 -3.31 -17.31
C LEU A 20 14.29 -2.76 -15.95
N TYR A 21 15.03 -1.79 -15.47
CA TYR A 21 14.86 -1.27 -14.12
C TYR A 21 14.35 0.16 -14.17
N TYR A 22 13.46 0.51 -13.29
CA TYR A 22 13.22 1.91 -12.99
C TYR A 22 13.23 2.16 -11.48
N PHE A 23 13.61 3.36 -11.14
CA PHE A 23 13.45 3.94 -9.82
C PHE A 23 12.53 5.14 -9.96
N GLN A 24 11.55 5.24 -9.07
CA GLN A 24 10.67 6.40 -8.96
C GLN A 24 10.71 6.91 -7.53
N GLY A 25 10.87 8.23 -7.38
CA GLY A 25 10.80 8.92 -6.10
C GLY A 25 9.87 10.11 -6.21
N GLN A 26 9.04 10.32 -5.19
CA GLN A 26 8.22 11.51 -5.02
C GLN A 26 8.37 12.02 -3.59
N LEU A 27 8.51 13.32 -3.45
CA LEU A 27 8.45 14.04 -2.19
C LEU A 27 7.46 15.17 -2.32
N GLY A 28 6.60 15.34 -1.34
CA GLY A 28 5.65 16.43 -1.28
C GLY A 28 5.41 16.88 0.16
N ALA A 29 4.88 18.08 0.30
CA ALA A 29 4.41 18.61 1.57
C ALA A 29 3.16 19.44 1.38
N SER A 30 2.21 19.31 2.29
CA SER A 30 1.07 20.20 2.41
C SER A 30 1.31 21.25 3.48
N PHE A 31 0.77 22.44 3.26
CA PHE A 31 0.83 23.59 4.15
C PHE A 31 -0.57 24.17 4.25
N THR A 32 -1.21 23.97 5.39
CA THR A 32 -2.61 24.35 5.60
C THR A 32 -2.73 25.34 6.75
N LYS A 33 -3.37 26.46 6.51
CA LYS A 33 -3.84 27.40 7.53
C LYS A 33 -5.36 27.39 7.56
N ASP A 34 -5.92 27.17 8.73
CA ASP A 34 -7.37 27.19 8.96
C ASP A 34 -7.71 28.38 9.88
N ASP A 35 -8.68 29.20 9.49
CA ASP A 35 -9.12 30.37 10.26
C ASP A 35 -9.71 30.02 11.62
N ARG A 36 -10.28 28.81 11.75
CA ARG A 36 -10.95 28.40 12.98
C ARG A 36 -9.98 28.09 14.13
N SER A 37 -8.72 27.82 13.84
CA SER A 37 -7.77 27.34 14.85
C SER A 37 -6.49 28.16 14.92
N ASP A 38 -6.29 29.17 14.09
CA ASP A 38 -5.03 29.91 13.91
C ASP A 38 -3.77 28.99 13.87
N LYS A 39 -4.00 27.70 13.66
CA LYS A 39 -2.94 26.70 13.62
C LYS A 39 -2.49 26.48 12.18
N PHE A 40 -1.21 26.64 12.00
CA PHE A 40 -0.54 26.21 10.78
C PHE A 40 -0.19 24.72 10.92
N ARG A 41 -0.60 23.93 9.92
CA ARG A 41 -0.29 22.50 9.83
C ARG A 41 0.54 22.24 8.59
N SER A 42 1.55 21.43 8.73
CA SER A 42 2.32 20.95 7.59
C SER A 42 2.71 19.51 7.79
N ASP A 43 2.58 18.70 6.75
CA ASP A 43 2.96 17.30 6.80
C ASP A 43 3.46 16.82 5.42
N PRO A 44 4.41 15.88 5.41
CA PRO A 44 4.98 15.37 4.19
C PRO A 44 4.17 14.23 3.59
N LEU A 45 4.41 14.02 2.32
CA LEU A 45 4.14 12.80 1.56
C LEU A 45 5.43 12.37 0.88
N TRP A 46 5.73 11.08 0.91
CA TRP A 46 6.82 10.54 0.13
C TRP A 46 6.49 9.17 -0.43
N GLU A 47 7.05 8.90 -1.59
CA GLU A 47 6.95 7.63 -2.27
C GLU A 47 8.30 7.25 -2.85
N LEU A 48 8.66 5.98 -2.69
CA LEU A 48 9.83 5.36 -3.31
C LEU A 48 9.40 4.06 -3.97
N GLU A 49 9.80 3.86 -5.20
CA GLU A 49 9.49 2.63 -5.94
C GLU A 49 10.72 2.18 -6.74
N VAL A 50 11.01 0.90 -6.65
CA VAL A 50 12.00 0.23 -7.48
C VAL A 50 11.34 -0.95 -8.17
N ASP A 51 11.45 -1.00 -9.47
CA ASP A 51 10.86 -2.05 -10.28
C ASP A 51 11.90 -2.67 -11.22
N ARG A 52 11.71 -3.95 -11.47
CA ARG A 52 12.41 -4.66 -12.53
C ARG A 52 11.42 -5.48 -13.34
N THR A 53 11.25 -5.12 -14.60
CA THR A 53 10.41 -5.83 -15.56
C THR A 53 11.24 -6.69 -16.50
N GLY A 54 11.60 -7.89 -16.06
CA GLY A 54 12.35 -8.86 -16.87
C GLY A 54 11.49 -10.04 -17.33
N ARG A 55 11.91 -10.74 -18.39
CA ARG A 55 11.16 -11.89 -18.92
C ARG A 55 11.02 -13.01 -17.90
N ALA A 56 12.12 -13.48 -17.32
CA ALA A 56 12.14 -14.60 -16.39
C ALA A 56 11.98 -14.18 -14.92
N PHE A 57 12.46 -12.99 -14.56
CA PHE A 57 12.40 -12.49 -13.22
C PHE A 57 12.02 -11.01 -13.22
N GLY A 58 11.12 -10.63 -12.34
CA GLY A 58 10.69 -9.27 -12.09
C GLY A 58 10.40 -9.06 -10.62
N PHE A 59 10.47 -7.82 -10.17
CA PHE A 59 10.04 -7.39 -8.84
C PHE A 59 9.50 -5.97 -8.87
N ASN A 60 8.67 -5.67 -7.90
CA ASN A 60 8.20 -4.31 -7.60
C ASN A 60 8.23 -4.11 -6.08
N TYR A 61 9.04 -3.17 -5.63
CA TYR A 61 9.14 -2.78 -4.23
C TYR A 61 8.76 -1.32 -4.10
N LYS A 62 7.74 -1.04 -3.29
CA LYS A 62 7.18 0.29 -3.13
C LYS A 62 6.97 0.62 -1.67
N LEU A 63 7.39 1.83 -1.30
CA LEU A 63 7.12 2.45 -0.02
C LEU A 63 6.40 3.77 -0.26
N THR A 64 5.31 4.00 0.44
CA THR A 64 4.57 5.26 0.39
C THR A 64 4.23 5.68 1.80
N ALA A 65 4.39 6.93 2.14
CA ALA A 65 3.95 7.44 3.43
C ALA A 65 3.32 8.82 3.31
N ILE A 66 2.25 9.00 4.06
CA ILE A 66 1.46 10.22 4.10
C ILE A 66 1.30 10.63 5.56
N GLY A 67 1.78 11.81 5.90
CA GLY A 67 1.74 12.35 7.25
C GLY A 67 0.32 12.49 7.78
N ASN A 68 0.19 12.62 9.10
CA ASN A 68 -1.11 12.63 9.78
C ASN A 68 -1.97 13.84 9.41
N ASP A 69 -1.33 14.99 9.25
CA ASP A 69 -1.96 16.29 8.99
C ASP A 69 -1.82 16.71 7.50
N PHE A 70 -1.42 15.78 6.63
CA PHE A 70 -1.35 16.03 5.20
C PHE A 70 -2.75 16.27 4.64
N GLU A 71 -2.95 17.40 4.01
CA GLU A 71 -4.25 17.84 3.50
C GLU A 71 -4.11 18.48 2.11
N THR A 72 -5.06 18.22 1.23
CA THR A 72 -5.15 18.87 -0.08
C THR A 72 -6.61 19.20 -0.39
N TRP A 73 -6.88 20.47 -0.68
CA TRP A 73 -8.24 20.94 -1.01
C TRP A 73 -8.58 20.81 -2.49
N SER A 74 -7.57 20.72 -3.33
CA SER A 74 -7.71 20.58 -4.79
C SER A 74 -7.60 19.15 -5.30
N GLY A 75 -7.44 18.18 -4.40
CA GLY A 75 -7.26 16.76 -4.72
C GLY A 75 -7.94 15.86 -3.70
N PHE A 76 -7.77 14.56 -3.90
CA PHE A 76 -8.32 13.55 -3.01
C PHE A 76 -7.20 12.70 -2.43
N VAL A 77 -7.11 12.70 -1.11
CA VAL A 77 -6.25 11.80 -0.35
C VAL A 77 -7.15 10.86 0.45
N ASN A 78 -7.13 9.60 0.10
CA ASN A 78 -8.03 8.61 0.67
C ASN A 78 -7.78 8.38 2.17
N ARG A 79 -6.50 8.39 2.58
CA ARG A 79 -6.10 8.10 3.96
C ARG A 79 -4.76 8.75 4.27
N THR A 80 -4.68 9.41 5.40
CA THR A 80 -3.47 10.02 5.97
C THR A 80 -3.03 9.28 7.22
N GLY A 81 -1.86 9.63 7.75
CA GLY A 81 -1.32 9.02 8.96
C GLY A 81 -0.84 7.59 8.78
N ILE A 82 -0.53 7.19 7.57
CA ILE A 82 -0.11 5.82 7.24
C ILE A 82 1.18 5.77 6.43
N ALA A 83 1.88 4.66 6.57
CA ALA A 83 2.94 4.24 5.67
C ALA A 83 2.64 2.84 5.13
N THR A 84 2.76 2.68 3.82
CA THR A 84 2.51 1.41 3.13
C THR A 84 3.81 0.87 2.56
N ALA A 85 4.13 -0.39 2.87
CA ALA A 85 5.22 -1.14 2.28
C ALA A 85 4.68 -2.29 1.42
N ARG A 86 5.16 -2.42 0.19
CA ARG A 86 4.79 -3.49 -0.74
C ARG A 86 6.05 -4.10 -1.33
N ALA A 87 6.09 -5.43 -1.39
CA ALA A 87 7.18 -6.16 -2.01
C ALA A 87 6.60 -7.36 -2.77
N PHE A 88 6.68 -7.31 -4.09
CA PHE A 88 6.19 -8.34 -4.99
C PHE A 88 7.30 -8.83 -5.89
N ASN A 89 7.31 -10.13 -6.14
CA ASN A 89 8.24 -10.79 -7.02
C ASN A 89 7.50 -11.67 -8.02
N ARG A 90 8.07 -11.79 -9.21
CA ARG A 90 7.61 -12.67 -10.26
C ARG A 90 8.77 -13.48 -10.79
N TYR A 91 8.57 -14.76 -10.90
CA TYR A 91 9.50 -15.66 -11.58
C TYR A 91 8.76 -16.48 -12.64
N ALA A 92 9.36 -16.63 -13.81
CA ALA A 92 8.79 -17.40 -14.91
C ALA A 92 9.87 -18.24 -15.60
N VAL A 93 9.51 -19.47 -15.90
CA VAL A 93 10.30 -20.39 -16.72
C VAL A 93 9.54 -20.68 -17.99
N TYR A 94 10.29 -20.90 -19.08
CA TYR A 94 9.74 -21.14 -20.40
C TYR A 94 10.24 -22.48 -20.90
N GLY A 95 9.31 -23.29 -21.38
CA GLY A 95 9.62 -24.57 -22.01
C GLY A 95 10.35 -24.39 -23.34
N SER A 96 11.04 -25.41 -23.77
CA SER A 96 11.60 -25.50 -25.11
C SER A 96 10.49 -25.58 -26.16
N ARG A 97 10.84 -25.34 -27.43
CA ARG A 97 9.89 -25.43 -28.55
C ARG A 97 9.23 -26.81 -28.59
N GLY A 98 7.90 -26.85 -28.53
CA GLY A 98 7.10 -28.07 -28.52
C GLY A 98 6.93 -28.76 -27.16
N ALA A 99 7.44 -28.19 -26.06
CA ALA A 99 7.20 -28.71 -24.73
C ALA A 99 5.72 -28.71 -24.37
N LEU A 100 5.30 -29.63 -23.52
CA LEU A 100 3.93 -29.66 -22.98
C LEU A 100 3.66 -28.41 -22.12
N VAL A 101 4.61 -28.04 -21.26
CA VAL A 101 4.56 -26.80 -20.48
C VAL A 101 5.29 -25.71 -21.25
N GLU A 102 4.57 -24.75 -21.79
CA GLU A 102 5.13 -23.61 -22.52
C GLU A 102 5.66 -22.53 -21.60
N GLN A 103 4.98 -22.36 -20.47
CA GLN A 103 5.38 -21.41 -19.43
C GLN A 103 4.85 -21.85 -18.08
N ALA A 104 5.68 -21.74 -17.06
CA ALA A 104 5.27 -21.79 -15.67
C ALA A 104 5.71 -20.50 -14.99
N SER A 105 4.86 -19.90 -14.18
CA SER A 105 5.20 -18.70 -13.45
C SER A 105 4.61 -18.70 -12.03
N VAL A 106 5.36 -18.07 -11.13
CA VAL A 106 4.93 -17.73 -9.78
C VAL A 106 5.02 -16.20 -9.63
N PHE A 107 3.99 -15.63 -9.07
CA PHE A 107 3.94 -14.24 -8.64
C PHE A 107 3.48 -14.22 -7.19
N GLY A 108 4.15 -13.48 -6.34
CA GLY A 108 3.73 -13.36 -4.96
C GLY A 108 4.46 -12.25 -4.24
N GLY A 109 3.92 -11.88 -3.11
CA GLY A 109 4.49 -10.85 -2.29
C GLY A 109 3.69 -10.55 -1.05
N ILE A 110 4.11 -9.47 -0.43
CA ILE A 110 3.55 -8.97 0.83
C ILE A 110 3.21 -7.50 0.72
N SER A 111 2.18 -7.09 1.44
CA SER A 111 1.87 -5.69 1.70
C SER A 111 1.66 -5.47 3.20
N ARG A 112 2.07 -4.31 3.70
CA ARG A 112 1.88 -3.91 5.11
C ARG A 112 1.55 -2.43 5.16
N ILE A 113 0.62 -2.08 6.02
CA ILE A 113 0.26 -0.70 6.35
C ILE A 113 0.59 -0.47 7.81
N PHE A 114 1.36 0.56 8.08
CA PHE A 114 1.80 0.98 9.40
C PHE A 114 1.19 2.34 9.74
N SER A 115 1.15 2.69 11.02
CA SER A 115 0.99 4.07 11.41
C SER A 115 2.18 4.89 10.93
N TYR A 116 1.94 6.09 10.40
CA TYR A 116 3.01 7.01 10.01
C TYR A 116 3.98 7.32 11.17
N ARG A 117 3.47 7.35 12.40
CA ARG A 117 4.28 7.62 13.61
C ARG A 117 5.08 6.41 14.10
N ASP A 118 4.78 5.22 13.59
CA ASP A 118 5.42 3.95 13.98
C ASP A 118 5.69 3.09 12.75
N ILE A 119 6.45 3.65 11.81
CA ILE A 119 6.85 2.95 10.58
C ILE A 119 7.81 1.82 10.94
N GLY A 120 7.46 0.59 10.55
CA GLY A 120 8.23 -0.62 10.89
C GLY A 120 7.88 -1.26 12.23
N GLY A 121 7.00 -0.63 13.00
CA GLY A 121 6.43 -1.21 14.19
C GLY A 121 5.32 -2.24 13.89
N ARG A 122 4.25 -2.24 14.69
CA ARG A 122 3.15 -3.18 14.47
C ARG A 122 2.29 -2.76 13.29
N ALA A 123 2.20 -3.61 12.25
CA ALA A 123 1.36 -3.34 11.09
C ALA A 123 -0.13 -3.30 11.48
N LEU A 124 -0.84 -2.30 10.96
CA LEU A 124 -2.29 -2.13 11.11
C LEU A 124 -3.05 -3.05 10.18
N GLU A 125 -2.55 -3.21 8.97
CA GLU A 125 -3.17 -4.01 7.91
C GLU A 125 -2.07 -4.70 7.11
N GLY A 126 -2.43 -5.78 6.45
CA GLY A 126 -1.50 -6.42 5.54
C GLY A 126 -2.09 -7.60 4.81
N GLY A 127 -1.39 -8.00 3.78
CA GLY A 127 -1.73 -9.17 2.98
C GLY A 127 -0.48 -9.89 2.50
N GLN A 128 -0.70 -11.15 2.15
CA GLN A 128 0.25 -12.00 1.45
C GLN A 128 -0.49 -12.63 0.29
N GLU A 129 0.11 -12.62 -0.87
CA GLU A 129 -0.49 -13.15 -2.10
C GLU A 129 0.48 -14.10 -2.79
N LEU A 130 -0.06 -15.19 -3.30
CA LEU A 130 0.66 -16.14 -4.15
C LEU A 130 -0.22 -16.53 -5.32
N ASN A 131 0.29 -16.32 -6.52
CA ASN A 131 -0.33 -16.75 -7.77
C ASN A 131 0.60 -17.71 -8.49
N LEU A 132 0.07 -18.85 -8.88
CA LEU A 132 0.73 -19.85 -9.71
C LEU A 132 0.01 -19.90 -11.06
N SER A 133 0.76 -19.95 -12.15
CA SER A 133 0.20 -20.04 -13.51
C SER A 133 1.02 -20.99 -14.38
N LEU A 134 0.29 -21.84 -15.07
CA LEU A 134 0.83 -22.77 -16.08
C LEU A 134 0.13 -22.53 -17.39
N ARG A 135 0.94 -22.34 -18.45
CA ARG A 135 0.46 -22.36 -19.83
C ARG A 135 0.95 -23.63 -20.51
N LEU A 136 0.01 -24.40 -21.00
CA LEU A 136 0.28 -25.67 -21.66
C LEU A 136 0.02 -25.56 -23.16
N ARG A 137 0.69 -26.42 -23.90
CA ARG A 137 0.49 -26.57 -25.33
C ARG A 137 -0.99 -26.86 -25.66
N GLY A 138 -1.50 -26.27 -26.71
CA GLY A 138 -2.91 -26.38 -27.07
C GLY A 138 -3.79 -25.28 -26.46
N GLY A 139 -3.19 -24.26 -25.84
CA GLY A 139 -3.91 -23.08 -25.33
C GLY A 139 -4.52 -23.23 -23.94
N TRP A 140 -4.20 -24.30 -23.23
CA TRP A 140 -4.68 -24.50 -21.85
C TRP A 140 -3.93 -23.59 -20.88
N ASN A 141 -4.70 -22.93 -20.00
CA ASN A 141 -4.15 -22.15 -18.90
C ASN A 141 -4.75 -22.67 -17.58
N ILE A 142 -3.85 -22.98 -16.65
CA ILE A 142 -4.19 -23.40 -15.29
C ILE A 142 -3.63 -22.34 -14.35
N SER A 143 -4.45 -21.81 -13.47
CA SER A 143 -4.02 -20.83 -12.48
C SER A 143 -4.62 -21.12 -11.11
N SER A 144 -3.86 -20.79 -10.08
CA SER A 144 -4.30 -20.84 -8.68
C SER A 144 -3.86 -19.56 -8.00
N ARG A 145 -4.74 -19.00 -7.15
CA ARG A 145 -4.44 -17.81 -6.32
C ARG A 145 -4.78 -18.12 -4.87
N GLY A 146 -3.86 -17.81 -4.00
CA GLY A 146 -4.07 -17.79 -2.55
C GLY A 146 -3.76 -16.41 -2.00
N GLU A 147 -4.58 -15.95 -1.05
CA GLU A 147 -4.39 -14.67 -0.38
C GLU A 147 -4.71 -14.83 1.11
N LEU A 148 -3.86 -14.28 1.94
CA LEU A 148 -4.07 -14.11 3.38
C LEU A 148 -4.01 -12.63 3.69
N ALA A 149 -5.07 -12.08 4.28
CA ALA A 149 -5.12 -10.68 4.66
C ALA A 149 -5.52 -10.54 6.12
N PHE A 150 -5.09 -9.47 6.75
CA PHE A 150 -5.51 -9.09 8.08
C PHE A 150 -5.72 -7.60 8.20
N VAL A 151 -6.62 -7.22 9.09
CA VAL A 151 -6.85 -5.84 9.53
C VAL A 151 -6.84 -5.84 11.05
N ARG A 152 -6.14 -4.89 11.62
CA ARG A 152 -6.14 -4.63 13.07
C ARG A 152 -6.84 -3.32 13.32
N PHE A 153 -7.84 -3.35 14.15
CA PHE A 153 -8.54 -2.16 14.59
C PHE A 153 -7.74 -1.53 15.74
N ASP A 154 -7.57 -0.21 15.67
CA ASP A 154 -7.01 0.54 16.79
C ASP A 154 -8.05 0.60 17.92
N PRO A 155 -7.78 0.02 19.10
CA PRO A 155 -8.73 0.08 20.23
C PRO A 155 -9.13 1.49 20.62
N ALA A 156 -8.22 2.46 20.50
CA ALA A 156 -8.50 3.85 20.83
C ALA A 156 -9.53 4.48 19.89
N ALA A 157 -9.53 4.10 18.62
CA ALA A 157 -10.52 4.58 17.65
C ALA A 157 -11.94 4.05 17.92
N TYR A 158 -12.08 2.96 18.65
CA TYR A 158 -13.35 2.29 18.96
C TYR A 158 -13.75 2.38 20.43
N ALA A 159 -12.97 3.05 21.29
CA ALA A 159 -13.22 3.13 22.71
C ALA A 159 -14.58 3.77 23.10
N GLY A 160 -15.14 4.60 22.21
CA GLY A 160 -16.47 5.22 22.39
C GLY A 160 -17.63 4.43 21.80
N TYR A 161 -17.38 3.32 21.10
CA TYR A 161 -18.44 2.53 20.47
C TYR A 161 -19.01 1.52 21.45
N GLN A 162 -20.34 1.36 21.39
CA GLN A 162 -21.09 0.42 22.21
C GLN A 162 -21.94 -0.48 21.29
N VAL A 163 -22.06 -1.74 21.66
CA VAL A 163 -22.99 -2.64 20.98
C VAL A 163 -24.38 -2.43 21.56
N ALA A 164 -25.33 -2.06 20.70
CA ALA A 164 -26.74 -2.02 21.07
C ALA A 164 -27.25 -3.47 21.18
N GLY A 165 -27.67 -3.86 22.36
CA GLY A 165 -28.23 -5.18 22.67
C GLY A 165 -29.50 -5.06 23.51
N ALA A 166 -30.13 -6.17 23.83
CA ALA A 166 -31.35 -6.24 24.69
C ALA A 166 -31.10 -5.88 26.16
N GLY A 167 -29.89 -5.43 26.53
CA GLY A 167 -29.48 -5.03 27.88
C GLY A 167 -28.77 -3.69 27.89
N ALA A 168 -28.05 -3.38 28.99
CA ALA A 168 -27.22 -2.22 29.05
C ALA A 168 -26.16 -2.21 27.93
N PRO A 169 -25.87 -1.05 27.31
CA PRO A 169 -24.85 -0.96 26.27
C PRO A 169 -23.52 -1.52 26.76
N GLN A 170 -22.95 -2.45 25.95
CA GLN A 170 -21.66 -3.07 26.23
C GLN A 170 -20.58 -2.42 25.38
N PRO A 171 -19.36 -2.21 25.90
CA PRO A 171 -18.23 -1.77 25.08
C PRO A 171 -18.06 -2.68 23.87
N PHE A 172 -17.73 -2.11 22.73
CA PHE A 172 -17.48 -2.90 21.51
C PHE A 172 -16.30 -3.87 21.74
N PRO A 173 -16.53 -5.18 21.69
CA PRO A 173 -15.47 -6.17 21.91
C PRO A 173 -14.52 -6.18 20.72
N LEU A 174 -13.40 -5.49 20.83
CA LEU A 174 -12.28 -5.71 19.89
C LEU A 174 -11.66 -7.05 20.26
N ALA A 175 -11.91 -8.06 19.47
CA ALA A 175 -11.24 -9.34 19.62
C ALA A 175 -9.71 -9.11 19.55
N SER A 176 -9.06 -9.27 20.67
CA SER A 176 -7.61 -9.36 20.77
C SER A 176 -7.21 -10.77 20.29
N GLY A 177 -7.10 -10.98 19.01
CA GLY A 177 -6.73 -12.28 18.49
C GLY A 177 -6.58 -12.17 16.97
N ILE A 178 -5.62 -12.53 16.42
CA ILE A 178 -4.80 -13.72 16.15
C ILE A 178 -3.48 -13.23 15.62
#